data_d3ab82e534ee61f5f40d42ae90b20df4
#
_entry.id   d3ab82e534ee61f5f40d42ae90b20df4
#
_cell.length_a   1.000
_cell.length_b   1.000
_cell.length_c   1.000
_cell.angle_alpha   90.00
_cell.angle_beta   90.00
_cell.angle_gamma   90.00
#
_symmetry.space_group_name_H-M   'P 1'
#
loop_
_entity.id
_entity.type
_entity.pdbx_description
1 polymer ?
#
loop_
_entity_poly.entity_id
_entity_poly.type
_entity_poly.pdbx_seq_one_letter_code
_entity_poly.pdbx_strand_id
1 'polypeptide(L)'
;MATATQITSRTEHLLELMKQGDDAFNDRDFAAMDAVHHPDMIAYVTGNAEPLYGRAAHAAAMKQFFGMFPDVHVDNDPYPVQFGSGDWITVVTNVTGTFTGEMVLPDGNKIAPTGKAFDVEFAQTSKWDGDQLVEIAAFFDSALQAKQIGLG
;
A
#
# COMPACT_ATOMS: atom_id res chain seq x y z
N MET A 1 16.88 -27.16 -2.57
CA MET A 1 16.89 -25.97 -3.45
C MET A 1 15.67 -26.04 -4.36
N ALA A 2 14.91 -24.97 -4.47
CA ALA A 2 13.74 -24.93 -5.37
C ALA A 2 14.15 -24.91 -6.84
N THR A 3 13.39 -25.56 -7.72
CA THR A 3 13.59 -25.49 -9.18
C THR A 3 13.15 -24.12 -9.72
N ALA A 4 13.63 -23.73 -10.90
CA ALA A 4 13.18 -22.49 -11.55
C ALA A 4 11.65 -22.44 -11.73
N THR A 5 11.01 -23.56 -12.09
CA THR A 5 9.56 -23.66 -12.23
C THR A 5 8.85 -23.42 -10.89
N GLN A 6 9.38 -23.96 -9.78
CA GLN A 6 8.81 -23.73 -8.44
C GLN A 6 8.94 -22.27 -8.00
N ILE A 7 10.07 -21.63 -8.30
CA ILE A 7 10.30 -20.20 -8.01
C ILE A 7 9.29 -19.35 -8.78
N THR A 8 9.12 -19.60 -10.09
CA THR A 8 8.16 -18.87 -10.93
C THR A 8 6.72 -19.06 -10.43
N SER A 9 6.32 -20.30 -10.12
CA SER A 9 5.00 -20.60 -9.58
C SER A 9 4.72 -19.92 -8.24
N ARG A 10 5.71 -19.87 -7.33
CA ARG A 10 5.60 -19.15 -6.05
C ARG A 10 5.44 -17.65 -6.27
N THR A 11 6.25 -17.05 -7.14
CA THR A 11 6.17 -15.64 -7.47
C THR A 11 4.80 -15.28 -8.05
N GLU A 12 4.31 -16.05 -9.02
CA GLU A 12 2.99 -15.84 -9.63
C GLU A 12 1.87 -15.90 -8.60
N HIS A 13 1.93 -16.89 -7.70
CA HIS A 13 0.95 -17.03 -6.61
C HIS A 13 0.96 -15.81 -5.67
N LEU A 14 2.14 -15.35 -5.24
CA LEU A 14 2.26 -14.19 -4.37
C LEU A 14 1.80 -12.90 -5.05
N LEU A 15 2.09 -12.74 -6.34
CA LEU A 15 1.60 -11.59 -7.11
C LEU A 15 0.08 -11.58 -7.22
N GLU A 16 -0.56 -12.75 -7.36
CA GLU A 16 -2.00 -12.87 -7.32
C GLU A 16 -2.58 -12.48 -5.96
N LEU A 17 -1.97 -12.92 -4.87
CA LEU A 17 -2.38 -12.52 -3.51
C LEU A 17 -2.20 -11.02 -3.28
N MET A 18 -1.11 -10.44 -3.78
CA MET A 18 -0.88 -8.99 -3.70
C MET A 18 -1.96 -8.22 -4.46
N LYS A 19 -2.32 -8.70 -5.67
CA LYS A 19 -3.43 -8.10 -6.44
C LYS A 19 -4.74 -8.18 -5.67
N GLN A 20 -5.06 -9.31 -5.05
CA GLN A 20 -6.26 -9.44 -4.22
C GLN A 20 -6.27 -8.43 -3.06
N GLY A 21 -5.13 -8.20 -2.43
CA GLY A 21 -4.98 -7.19 -1.37
C GLY A 21 -5.23 -5.78 -1.86
N ASP A 22 -4.67 -5.41 -3.01
CA ASP A 22 -4.87 -4.09 -3.60
C ASP A 22 -6.28 -3.92 -4.19
N ASP A 23 -6.88 -4.98 -4.73
CA ASP A 23 -8.30 -4.96 -5.12
C ASP A 23 -9.20 -4.68 -3.90
N ALA A 24 -8.91 -5.33 -2.78
CA ALA A 24 -9.62 -5.09 -1.52
C ALA A 24 -9.40 -3.65 -1.01
N PHE A 25 -8.21 -3.10 -1.16
CA PHE A 25 -7.92 -1.70 -0.88
C PHE A 25 -8.79 -0.78 -1.74
N ASN A 26 -8.82 -1.00 -3.05
CA ASN A 26 -9.62 -0.21 -3.99
C ASN A 26 -11.12 -0.30 -3.66
N ASP A 27 -11.59 -1.46 -3.21
CA ASP A 27 -12.99 -1.70 -2.84
C ASP A 27 -13.32 -1.29 -1.40
N ARG A 28 -12.34 -0.87 -0.61
CA ARG A 28 -12.51 -0.57 0.84
C ARG A 28 -12.98 -1.79 1.64
N ASP A 29 -12.62 -2.99 1.18
CA ASP A 29 -12.98 -4.25 1.84
C ASP A 29 -11.90 -4.64 2.86
N PHE A 30 -12.05 -4.16 4.09
CA PHE A 30 -11.09 -4.41 5.16
C PHE A 30 -11.00 -5.88 5.55
N ALA A 31 -12.10 -6.63 5.47
CA ALA A 31 -12.08 -8.06 5.76
C ALA A 31 -11.24 -8.83 4.74
N ALA A 32 -11.35 -8.49 3.46
CA ALA A 32 -10.54 -9.10 2.41
C ALA A 32 -9.07 -8.67 2.50
N MET A 33 -8.77 -7.42 2.87
CA MET A 33 -7.39 -7.00 3.17
C MET A 33 -6.79 -7.80 4.34
N ASP A 34 -7.54 -7.94 5.41
CA ASP A 34 -7.11 -8.69 6.60
C ASP A 34 -6.84 -10.17 6.29
N ALA A 35 -7.55 -10.74 5.33
CA ALA A 35 -7.35 -12.14 4.93
C ALA A 35 -5.95 -12.42 4.36
N VAL A 36 -5.33 -11.44 3.71
CA VAL A 36 -3.97 -11.58 3.15
C VAL A 36 -2.87 -10.99 4.05
N HIS A 37 -3.23 -10.29 5.13
CA HIS A 37 -2.27 -9.71 6.07
C HIS A 37 -2.11 -10.57 7.31
N HIS A 38 -0.87 -10.89 7.68
CA HIS A 38 -0.58 -11.55 8.95
C HIS A 38 -0.93 -10.62 10.13
N PRO A 39 -1.50 -11.13 11.24
CA PRO A 39 -1.83 -10.28 12.40
C PRO A 39 -0.67 -9.43 12.92
N ASP A 40 0.55 -9.96 12.86
CA ASP A 40 1.78 -9.31 13.35
C ASP A 40 2.62 -8.69 12.23
N MET A 41 2.02 -8.38 11.09
CA MET A 41 2.73 -7.75 9.97
C MET A 41 3.39 -6.43 10.35
N ILE A 42 4.44 -6.07 9.62
CA ILE A 42 5.13 -4.79 9.78
C ILE A 42 5.04 -4.02 8.46
N ALA A 43 4.62 -2.77 8.52
CA ALA A 43 4.55 -1.91 7.35
C ALA A 43 5.46 -0.69 7.50
N TYR A 44 6.38 -0.54 6.55
CA TYR A 44 7.25 0.63 6.42
C TYR A 44 6.66 1.54 5.34
N VAL A 45 6.36 2.77 5.70
CA VAL A 45 5.75 3.73 4.78
C VAL A 45 6.61 4.97 4.69
N THR A 46 6.92 5.41 3.48
CA THR A 46 7.66 6.66 3.26
C THR A 46 6.99 7.83 3.99
N GLY A 47 7.77 8.58 4.73
CA GLY A 47 7.30 9.73 5.51
C GLY A 47 6.94 9.40 6.95
N ASN A 48 6.77 8.14 7.31
CA ASN A 48 6.58 7.74 8.71
C ASN A 48 7.93 7.59 9.42
N ALA A 49 8.07 8.18 10.59
CA ALA A 49 9.28 8.05 11.41
C ALA A 49 9.46 6.61 11.92
N GLU A 50 8.35 5.94 12.23
CA GLU A 50 8.33 4.57 12.75
C GLU A 50 7.47 3.69 11.86
N PRO A 51 7.77 2.39 11.74
CA PRO A 51 6.91 1.46 11.04
C PRO A 51 5.59 1.24 11.79
N LEU A 52 4.60 0.77 11.07
CA LEU A 52 3.33 0.32 11.65
C LEU A 52 3.49 -1.15 12.06
N TYR A 53 3.25 -1.43 13.32
CA TYR A 53 3.34 -2.77 13.88
C TYR A 53 1.95 -3.38 14.02
N GLY A 54 1.72 -4.48 13.30
CA GLY A 54 0.48 -5.24 13.34
C GLY A 54 -0.55 -4.81 12.30
N ARG A 55 -1.37 -5.77 11.93
CA ARG A 55 -2.44 -5.61 10.95
C ARG A 55 -3.46 -4.54 11.38
N ALA A 56 -3.78 -4.48 12.66
CA ALA A 56 -4.74 -3.50 13.19
C ALA A 56 -4.22 -2.06 13.03
N ALA A 57 -2.95 -1.81 13.29
CA ALA A 57 -2.34 -0.49 13.09
C ALA A 57 -2.31 -0.10 11.60
N HIS A 58 -2.00 -1.06 10.73
CA HIS A 58 -2.04 -0.86 9.29
C HIS A 58 -3.46 -0.50 8.81
N ALA A 59 -4.47 -1.25 9.24
CA ALA A 59 -5.87 -0.97 8.90
C ALA A 59 -6.31 0.42 9.38
N ALA A 60 -5.91 0.84 10.59
CA ALA A 60 -6.20 2.18 11.10
C ALA A 60 -5.57 3.27 10.24
N ALA A 61 -4.32 3.09 9.81
CA ALA A 61 -3.63 4.01 8.89
C ALA A 61 -4.33 4.09 7.54
N MET A 62 -4.80 2.97 7.00
CA MET A 62 -5.55 2.94 5.75
C MET A 62 -6.88 3.69 5.86
N LYS A 63 -7.59 3.55 6.98
CA LYS A 63 -8.83 4.31 7.23
C LYS A 63 -8.59 5.83 7.25
N GLN A 64 -7.48 6.27 7.86
CA GLN A 64 -7.10 7.68 7.83
C GLN A 64 -6.79 8.15 6.41
N PHE A 65 -6.08 7.33 5.65
CA PHE A 65 -5.74 7.64 4.27
C PHE A 65 -7.00 7.76 3.40
N PHE A 66 -7.95 6.84 3.53
CA PHE A 66 -9.26 6.92 2.86
C PHE A 66 -10.06 8.14 3.30
N GLY A 67 -9.90 8.57 4.55
CA GLY A 67 -10.54 9.79 5.04
C GLY A 67 -10.04 11.05 4.35
N MET A 68 -8.73 11.13 4.08
CA MET A 68 -8.10 12.25 3.36
C MET A 68 -8.34 12.18 1.85
N PHE A 69 -8.28 10.99 1.29
CA PHE A 69 -8.37 10.71 -0.14
C PHE A 69 -9.45 9.65 -0.40
N PRO A 70 -10.75 10.01 -0.33
CA PRO A 70 -11.83 9.03 -0.45
C PRO A 70 -11.84 8.25 -1.76
N ASP A 71 -11.29 8.83 -2.83
CA ASP A 71 -11.19 8.25 -4.16
C ASP A 71 -9.83 7.59 -4.46
N VAL A 72 -8.96 7.41 -3.45
CA VAL A 72 -7.65 6.81 -3.68
C VAL A 72 -7.75 5.45 -4.37
N HIS A 73 -6.92 5.27 -5.39
CA HIS A 73 -6.95 4.09 -6.24
C HIS A 73 -5.53 3.63 -6.60
N VAL A 74 -5.30 2.32 -6.50
CA VAL A 74 -4.09 1.65 -6.94
C VAL A 74 -4.33 1.06 -8.32
N ASP A 75 -3.50 1.41 -9.29
CA ASP A 75 -3.59 0.85 -10.65
C ASP A 75 -2.90 -0.51 -10.70
N ASN A 76 -3.67 -1.56 -10.75
CA ASN A 76 -3.18 -2.95 -10.66
C ASN A 76 -3.77 -3.89 -11.71
N ASP A 77 -4.24 -3.38 -12.83
CA ASP A 77 -4.88 -4.20 -13.86
C ASP A 77 -4.29 -3.98 -15.28
N PRO A 78 -3.08 -4.54 -15.52
CA PRO A 78 -2.14 -5.17 -14.59
C PRO A 78 -1.24 -4.16 -13.88
N TYR A 79 -0.44 -4.61 -12.92
CA TYR A 79 0.66 -3.78 -12.42
C TYR A 79 1.64 -3.46 -13.55
N PRO A 80 2.06 -2.21 -13.71
CA PRO A 80 3.06 -1.84 -14.74
C PRO A 80 4.39 -2.57 -14.61
N VAL A 81 4.83 -2.80 -13.37
CA VAL A 81 6.04 -3.56 -13.06
C VAL A 81 5.74 -4.53 -11.93
N GLN A 82 6.09 -5.81 -12.12
CA GLN A 82 5.92 -6.82 -11.10
C GLN A 82 6.96 -7.93 -11.26
N PHE A 83 7.57 -8.32 -10.16
CA PHE A 83 8.55 -9.41 -10.13
C PHE A 83 8.74 -9.92 -8.70
N GLY A 84 9.47 -11.03 -8.56
CA GLY A 84 9.78 -11.55 -7.25
C GLY A 84 10.69 -12.76 -7.29
N SER A 85 11.10 -13.20 -6.11
CA SER A 85 11.91 -14.39 -5.91
C SER A 85 11.70 -14.92 -4.50
N GLY A 86 11.49 -16.22 -4.36
CA GLY A 86 11.25 -16.86 -3.06
C GLY A 86 10.00 -16.29 -2.38
N ASP A 87 10.15 -15.79 -1.16
CA ASP A 87 9.06 -15.23 -0.37
C ASP A 87 8.85 -13.72 -0.59
N TRP A 88 9.60 -13.12 -1.52
CA TRP A 88 9.56 -11.69 -1.78
C TRP A 88 8.97 -11.37 -3.15
N ILE A 89 8.14 -10.34 -3.19
CA ILE A 89 7.66 -9.74 -4.45
C ILE A 89 7.78 -8.22 -4.38
N THR A 90 7.86 -7.61 -5.56
CA THR A 90 7.81 -6.16 -5.75
C THR A 90 6.81 -5.83 -6.84
N VAL A 91 5.98 -4.84 -6.60
CA VAL A 91 5.09 -4.24 -7.59
C VAL A 91 5.35 -2.73 -7.63
N VAL A 92 5.35 -2.18 -8.83
CA VAL A 92 5.43 -0.72 -9.04
C VAL A 92 4.17 -0.31 -9.78
N THR A 93 3.49 0.69 -9.26
CA THR A 93 2.21 1.12 -9.81
C THR A 93 1.97 2.61 -9.56
N ASN A 94 1.04 3.20 -10.29
CA ASN A 94 0.55 4.53 -10.00
C ASN A 94 -0.56 4.46 -8.96
N VAL A 95 -0.51 5.41 -8.02
CA VAL A 95 -1.58 5.63 -7.04
C VAL A 95 -2.08 7.05 -7.23
N THR A 96 -3.39 7.19 -7.32
CA THR A 96 -4.07 8.48 -7.52
C THR A 96 -5.04 8.74 -6.39
N GLY A 97 -5.31 10.01 -6.11
CA GLY A 97 -6.31 10.39 -5.13
C GLY A 97 -6.52 11.90 -5.12
N THR A 98 -7.67 12.33 -4.62
CA THR A 98 -8.03 13.75 -4.50
C THR A 98 -8.16 14.10 -3.03
N PHE A 99 -7.46 15.16 -2.60
CA PHE A 99 -7.48 15.63 -1.22
C PHE A 99 -8.78 16.37 -0.93
N THR A 100 -9.78 15.64 -0.52
CA THR A 100 -11.13 16.17 -0.23
C THR A 100 -11.58 15.98 1.21
N GLY A 101 -10.87 15.16 2.00
CA GLY A 101 -11.12 14.99 3.43
C GLY A 101 -10.06 15.70 4.27
N GLU A 102 -10.42 16.06 5.50
CA GLU A 102 -9.53 16.76 6.42
C GLU A 102 -8.33 15.87 6.82
N MET A 103 -7.13 16.45 6.81
CA MET A 103 -5.93 15.78 7.28
C MET A 103 -5.67 16.12 8.75
N VAL A 104 -5.55 15.10 9.59
CA VAL A 104 -5.22 15.25 11.02
C VAL A 104 -3.75 14.93 11.22
N LEU A 105 -2.99 15.90 11.73
CA LEU A 105 -1.57 15.74 12.04
C LEU A 105 -1.37 15.04 13.40
N PRO A 106 -0.17 14.47 13.66
CA PRO A 106 0.11 13.80 14.94
C PRO A 106 -0.08 14.66 16.19
N ASP A 107 0.07 15.98 16.06
CA ASP A 107 -0.13 16.95 17.16
C ASP A 107 -1.61 17.34 17.36
N GLY A 108 -2.52 16.77 16.58
CA GLY A 108 -3.96 17.06 16.59
C GLY A 108 -4.36 18.25 15.73
N ASN A 109 -3.42 18.98 15.15
CA ASN A 109 -3.73 20.04 14.18
C ASN A 109 -4.35 19.44 12.93
N LYS A 110 -5.21 20.22 12.28
CA LYS A 110 -5.96 19.81 11.10
C LYS A 110 -5.60 20.69 9.91
N ILE A 111 -5.49 20.06 8.74
CA ILE A 111 -5.29 20.75 7.47
C ILE A 111 -6.55 20.56 6.64
N ALA A 112 -7.14 21.68 6.23
CA ALA A 112 -8.32 21.65 5.36
C ALA A 112 -7.96 21.11 3.98
N PRO A 113 -8.85 20.33 3.34
CA PRO A 113 -8.61 19.79 2.02
C PRO A 113 -8.50 20.90 0.96
N THR A 114 -7.65 20.66 -0.03
CA THR A 114 -7.42 21.61 -1.13
C THR A 114 -8.27 21.31 -2.36
N GLY A 115 -8.84 20.10 -2.45
CA GLY A 115 -9.53 19.63 -3.65
C GLY A 115 -8.59 19.25 -4.79
N LYS A 116 -7.26 19.28 -4.57
CA LYS A 116 -6.26 18.92 -5.58
C LYS A 116 -5.96 17.43 -5.55
N ALA A 117 -5.64 16.88 -6.72
CA ALA A 117 -5.34 15.47 -6.89
C ALA A 117 -3.83 15.22 -6.93
N PHE A 118 -3.44 14.03 -6.50
CA PHE A 118 -2.10 13.49 -6.73
C PHE A 118 -2.14 12.29 -7.68
N ASP A 119 -1.04 12.11 -8.39
CA ASP A 119 -0.73 10.94 -9.20
C ASP A 119 0.76 10.67 -9.02
N VAL A 120 1.09 9.67 -8.22
CA VAL A 120 2.49 9.33 -7.90
C VAL A 120 2.74 7.84 -8.06
N GLU A 121 3.97 7.50 -8.39
CA GLU A 121 4.41 6.12 -8.49
C GLU A 121 4.74 5.59 -7.09
N PHE A 122 4.21 4.41 -6.78
CA PHE A 122 4.52 3.65 -5.57
C PHE A 122 5.27 2.37 -5.94
N ALA A 123 6.37 2.11 -5.26
CA ALA A 123 7.01 0.80 -5.26
C ALA A 123 6.71 0.12 -3.94
N GLN A 124 6.09 -1.06 -4.00
CA GLN A 124 5.76 -1.85 -2.82
C GLN A 124 6.55 -3.15 -2.89
N THR A 125 7.41 -3.39 -1.89
CA THR A 125 8.11 -4.66 -1.74
C THR A 125 7.60 -5.37 -0.50
N SER A 126 7.34 -6.67 -0.61
CA SER A 126 6.70 -7.42 0.47
C SER A 126 7.26 -8.83 0.63
N LYS A 127 7.30 -9.27 1.87
CA LYS A 127 7.67 -10.62 2.28
C LYS A 127 6.44 -11.37 2.75
N TRP A 128 6.36 -12.65 2.39
CA TRP A 128 5.22 -13.50 2.64
C TRP A 128 5.63 -14.76 3.39
N ASP A 129 4.78 -15.19 4.32
CA ASP A 129 4.84 -16.49 4.97
C ASP A 129 3.58 -17.28 4.58
N GLY A 130 3.78 -18.32 3.77
CA GLY A 130 2.65 -18.98 3.13
C GLY A 130 1.86 -17.97 2.28
N ASP A 131 0.60 -17.80 2.60
CA ASP A 131 -0.34 -16.90 1.89
C ASP A 131 -0.58 -15.58 2.64
N GLN A 132 0.22 -15.29 3.66
CA GLN A 132 0.07 -14.08 4.46
C GLN A 132 1.27 -13.15 4.31
N LEU A 133 1.00 -11.89 4.07
CA LEU A 133 1.99 -10.82 4.02
C LEU A 133 2.46 -10.53 5.46
N VAL A 134 3.76 -10.67 5.70
CA VAL A 134 4.37 -10.43 7.01
C VAL A 134 5.16 -9.13 7.08
N GLU A 135 5.59 -8.60 5.95
CA GLU A 135 6.34 -7.35 5.89
C GLU A 135 6.06 -6.66 4.56
N ILE A 136 5.83 -5.36 4.59
CA ILE A 136 5.69 -4.53 3.39
C ILE A 136 6.41 -3.22 3.58
N ALA A 137 7.06 -2.74 2.51
CA ALA A 137 7.60 -1.40 2.43
C ALA A 137 7.01 -0.68 1.22
N ALA A 138 6.39 0.46 1.46
CA ALA A 138 5.84 1.31 0.42
C ALA A 138 6.72 2.55 0.25
N PHE A 139 7.31 2.70 -0.93
CA PHE A 139 8.18 3.80 -1.28
C PHE A 139 7.51 4.68 -2.33
N PHE A 140 7.46 5.97 -2.07
CA PHE A 140 6.94 6.95 -3.02
C PHE A 140 7.55 8.32 -2.75
N ASP A 141 7.43 9.22 -3.72
CA ASP A 141 7.88 10.60 -3.55
C ASP A 141 6.83 11.41 -2.78
N SER A 142 6.99 11.45 -1.46
CA SER A 142 6.07 12.17 -0.57
C SER A 142 6.13 13.69 -0.77
N ALA A 143 7.27 14.23 -1.17
CA ALA A 143 7.42 15.66 -1.47
C ALA A 143 6.64 16.03 -2.74
N LEU A 144 6.71 15.19 -3.77
CA LEU A 144 5.93 15.36 -4.98
C LEU A 144 4.42 15.27 -4.68
N GLN A 145 4.00 14.28 -3.90
CA GLN A 145 2.60 14.15 -3.49
C GLN A 145 2.12 15.41 -2.76
N ALA A 146 2.88 15.90 -1.78
CA ALA A 146 2.55 17.12 -1.03
C ALA A 146 2.41 18.34 -1.96
N LYS A 147 3.34 18.48 -2.91
CA LYS A 147 3.29 19.55 -3.90
C LYS A 147 2.04 19.46 -4.78
N GLN A 148 1.70 18.27 -5.27
CA GLN A 148 0.54 18.07 -6.13
C GLN A 148 -0.77 18.41 -5.42
N ILE A 149 -0.90 18.09 -4.15
CA ILE A 149 -2.11 18.40 -3.35
C ILE A 149 -2.07 19.80 -2.71
N GLY A 150 -1.05 20.60 -3.00
CA GLY A 150 -0.98 22.00 -2.59
C GLY A 150 -0.42 22.25 -1.20
N LEU A 151 0.33 21.30 -0.62
CA LEU A 151 0.93 21.39 0.72
C LEU A 151 2.45 21.53 0.69
N GLY A 152 3.05 21.48 -0.47
CA GLY A 152 4.51 21.57 -0.63
C GLY A 152 5.01 22.91 -1.11
#